data_86670210de5b783479f8258992330af1
#
_entry.id   86670210de5b783479f8258992330af1
#
_cell.length_a   1.000
_cell.length_b   1.000
_cell.length_c   1.000
_cell.angle_alpha   90.00
_cell.angle_beta   90.00
_cell.angle_gamma   90.00
#
_symmetry.space_group_name_H-M   'P 1'
#
loop_
_entity.id
_entity.type
_entity.pdbx_description
1 polymer ?
#
loop_
_entity_poly.entity_id
_entity_poly.type
_entity_poly.pdbx_seq_one_letter_code
_entity_poly.pdbx_strand_id
1 'polypeptide(L)'
;MTAQLIDGNALSNKLRHDVAARAAALTAHGITPGLAVIMVGENPASAVYVRNKVKACHVAGLHSVLETYPATLSEAELLARITELNHDHSIHGILVQLPLPAHIDAHKVIEAIAPEKDVDGFHVANAGGLMVGQPGFWPCTPHGCMKMLESIHYELKGKHAVVIGRSNIVGKPVALMLLQQNATVTVCHSATRNLKAMTLLADVIVVAVGKRNVLTADMVSPGAVVIDVGMNRNEHGKLCGDVDFEGVRQVAGYITPVPGGVGPMTITMLLVNTLEAAERLSL
;
A
#
# COMPACT_ATOMS: atom_id res chain seq x y z
N MET A 1 -20.82 8.12 20.64
CA MET A 1 -19.61 7.36 21.07
C MET A 1 -18.52 7.72 20.09
N THR A 2 -17.30 8.00 20.55
CA THR A 2 -16.19 8.36 19.67
C THR A 2 -15.61 7.09 19.05
N ALA A 3 -15.27 7.09 17.75
CA ALA A 3 -14.69 5.94 17.04
C ALA A 3 -13.42 5.42 17.72
N GLN A 4 -13.23 4.11 17.74
CA GLN A 4 -11.98 3.48 18.12
C GLN A 4 -10.94 3.71 17.01
N LEU A 5 -9.71 4.00 17.41
CA LEU A 5 -8.61 4.18 16.44
C LEU A 5 -8.05 2.81 16.01
N ILE A 6 -7.88 2.64 14.70
CA ILE A 6 -7.09 1.54 14.17
C ILE A 6 -5.64 2.03 14.06
N ASP A 7 -4.83 1.66 15.05
CA ASP A 7 -3.44 2.13 15.15
C ASP A 7 -2.51 1.34 14.20
N GLY A 8 -2.22 1.96 13.06
CA GLY A 8 -1.32 1.39 12.07
C GLY A 8 0.14 1.33 12.53
N ASN A 9 0.58 2.21 13.42
CA ASN A 9 1.94 2.14 13.98
C ASN A 9 2.10 0.90 14.87
N ALA A 10 1.17 0.67 15.79
CA ALA A 10 1.21 -0.49 16.68
C ALA A 10 1.16 -1.81 15.88
N LEU A 11 0.23 -1.91 14.91
CA LEU A 11 0.11 -3.07 14.04
C LEU A 11 1.36 -3.27 13.18
N SER A 12 1.89 -2.19 12.59
CA SER A 12 3.12 -2.21 11.80
C SER A 12 4.31 -2.74 12.62
N ASN A 13 4.47 -2.28 13.85
CA ASN A 13 5.56 -2.73 14.73
C ASN A 13 5.46 -4.23 15.02
N LYS A 14 4.26 -4.73 15.33
CA LYS A 14 4.03 -6.16 15.54
C LYS A 14 4.42 -6.99 14.31
N LEU A 15 3.89 -6.63 13.14
CA LEU A 15 4.15 -7.38 11.90
C LEU A 15 5.63 -7.30 11.47
N ARG A 16 6.31 -6.18 11.69
CA ARG A 16 7.76 -6.07 11.41
C ARG A 16 8.60 -6.94 12.33
N HIS A 17 8.16 -7.16 13.55
CA HIS A 17 8.82 -8.11 14.45
C HIS A 17 8.72 -9.54 13.92
N ASP A 18 7.53 -9.93 13.43
CA ASP A 18 7.33 -11.24 12.81
C ASP A 18 8.15 -11.39 11.52
N VAL A 19 8.22 -10.34 10.68
CA VAL A 19 9.09 -10.31 9.49
C VAL A 19 10.56 -10.49 9.88
N ALA A 20 11.03 -9.79 10.92
CA ALA A 20 12.42 -9.89 11.35
C ALA A 20 12.78 -11.30 11.84
N ALA A 21 11.88 -11.96 12.58
CA ALA A 21 12.09 -13.32 13.03
C ALA A 21 12.17 -14.32 11.84
N ARG A 22 11.27 -14.20 10.86
CA ARG A 22 11.28 -15.03 9.64
C ARG A 22 12.51 -14.75 8.78
N ALA A 23 12.91 -13.47 8.60
CA ALA A 23 14.11 -13.09 7.85
C ALA A 23 15.38 -13.67 8.50
N ALA A 24 15.48 -13.62 9.83
CA ALA A 24 16.61 -14.21 10.55
C ALA A 24 16.68 -15.75 10.36
N ALA A 25 15.53 -16.43 10.40
CA ALA A 25 15.45 -17.86 10.13
C ALA A 25 15.90 -18.21 8.71
N LEU A 26 15.44 -17.45 7.71
CA LEU A 26 15.82 -17.66 6.32
C LEU A 26 17.31 -17.37 6.10
N THR A 27 17.86 -16.32 6.73
CA THR A 27 19.29 -15.97 6.67
C THR A 27 20.16 -17.04 7.32
N ALA A 28 19.70 -17.73 8.38
CA ALA A 28 20.41 -18.85 8.98
C ALA A 28 20.54 -20.04 8.02
N HIS A 29 19.68 -20.13 6.99
CA HIS A 29 19.78 -21.09 5.89
C HIS A 29 20.52 -20.56 4.66
N GLY A 30 21.21 -19.42 4.79
CA GLY A 30 22.04 -18.84 3.74
C GLY A 30 21.33 -17.89 2.77
N ILE A 31 20.06 -17.55 3.03
CA ILE A 31 19.26 -16.71 2.14
C ILE A 31 18.85 -15.42 2.88
N THR A 32 19.48 -14.30 2.58
CA THR A 32 19.09 -13.01 3.12
C THR A 32 18.10 -12.31 2.19
N PRO A 33 16.84 -12.07 2.61
CA PRO A 33 15.88 -11.38 1.75
C PRO A 33 16.41 -10.02 1.31
N GLY A 34 16.44 -9.76 -0.01
CA GLY A 34 17.02 -8.55 -0.59
C GLY A 34 15.99 -7.71 -1.33
N LEU A 35 15.99 -6.39 -1.07
CA LEU A 35 15.15 -5.40 -1.73
C LEU A 35 16.01 -4.35 -2.43
N ALA A 36 15.82 -4.19 -3.74
CA ALA A 36 16.34 -3.05 -4.50
C ALA A 36 15.27 -1.96 -4.58
N VAL A 37 15.63 -0.75 -4.20
CA VAL A 37 14.79 0.45 -4.29
C VAL A 37 15.44 1.43 -5.25
N ILE A 38 14.76 1.76 -6.32
CA ILE A 38 15.21 2.73 -7.33
C ILE A 38 14.42 4.03 -7.18
N MET A 39 15.12 5.16 -7.13
CA MET A 39 14.55 6.49 -7.16
C MET A 39 15.17 7.30 -8.30
N VAL A 40 14.32 7.87 -9.16
CA VAL A 40 14.76 8.74 -10.27
C VAL A 40 14.27 10.15 -10.01
N GLY A 41 15.20 11.11 -9.98
CA GLY A 41 14.92 12.52 -9.64
C GLY A 41 14.93 12.81 -8.14
N GLU A 42 14.66 14.07 -7.80
CA GLU A 42 14.81 14.61 -6.43
C GLU A 42 13.47 15.03 -5.81
N ASN A 43 12.44 14.20 -5.91
CA ASN A 43 11.16 14.51 -5.24
C ASN A 43 11.30 14.40 -3.71
N PRO A 44 11.15 15.49 -2.93
CA PRO A 44 11.39 15.47 -1.48
C PRO A 44 10.47 14.52 -0.72
N ALA A 45 9.21 14.36 -1.17
CA ALA A 45 8.26 13.43 -0.56
C ALA A 45 8.68 11.98 -0.80
N SER A 46 9.09 11.65 -2.04
CA SER A 46 9.63 10.34 -2.38
C SER A 46 10.88 10.01 -1.59
N ALA A 47 11.81 10.97 -1.43
CA ALA A 47 13.05 10.78 -0.69
C ALA A 47 12.81 10.43 0.80
N VAL A 48 11.80 11.02 1.44
CA VAL A 48 11.41 10.67 2.82
C VAL A 48 10.84 9.25 2.88
N TYR A 49 9.99 8.89 1.93
CA TYR A 49 9.40 7.55 1.86
C TYR A 49 10.44 6.46 1.63
N VAL A 50 11.35 6.68 0.69
CA VAL A 50 12.46 5.76 0.37
C VAL A 50 13.37 5.56 1.59
N ARG A 51 13.78 6.63 2.27
CA ARG A 51 14.57 6.51 3.50
C ARG A 51 13.89 5.67 4.58
N ASN A 52 12.58 5.84 4.74
CA ASN A 52 11.81 5.06 5.72
C ASN A 52 11.73 3.57 5.32
N LYS A 53 11.61 3.26 4.02
CA LYS A 53 11.63 1.89 3.48
C LYS A 53 12.99 1.22 3.76
N VAL A 54 14.09 1.88 3.39
CA VAL A 54 15.46 1.39 3.64
C VAL A 54 15.72 1.17 5.13
N LYS A 55 15.36 2.14 5.98
CA LYS A 55 15.48 1.99 7.44
C LYS A 55 14.68 0.80 7.95
N ALA A 56 13.47 0.59 7.44
CA ALA A 56 12.63 -0.53 7.85
C ALA A 56 13.23 -1.88 7.43
N CYS A 57 13.84 -1.98 6.24
CA CYS A 57 14.59 -3.15 5.80
C CYS A 57 15.73 -3.48 6.78
N HIS A 58 16.57 -2.51 7.10
CA HIS A 58 17.68 -2.72 8.03
C HIS A 58 17.22 -3.20 9.41
N VAL A 59 16.15 -2.59 9.96
CA VAL A 59 15.61 -2.99 11.27
C VAL A 59 15.03 -4.42 11.23
N ALA A 60 14.49 -4.84 10.10
CA ALA A 60 13.94 -6.18 9.91
C ALA A 60 14.99 -7.22 9.45
N GLY A 61 16.26 -6.85 9.33
CA GLY A 61 17.33 -7.77 8.90
C GLY A 61 17.31 -8.12 7.41
N LEU A 62 16.65 -7.32 6.57
CA LEU A 62 16.67 -7.48 5.12
C LEU A 62 17.87 -6.74 4.53
N HIS A 63 18.49 -7.33 3.50
CA HIS A 63 19.41 -6.62 2.64
C HIS A 63 18.66 -5.56 1.82
N SER A 64 19.20 -4.34 1.75
CA SER A 64 18.56 -3.25 1.00
C SER A 64 19.58 -2.50 0.16
N VAL A 65 19.34 -2.43 -1.13
CA VAL A 65 20.09 -1.63 -2.09
C VAL A 65 19.27 -0.42 -2.46
N LEU A 66 19.79 0.78 -2.24
CA LEU A 66 19.17 2.03 -2.68
C LEU A 66 19.98 2.62 -3.83
N GLU A 67 19.33 2.76 -4.97
CA GLU A 67 19.89 3.42 -6.15
C GLU A 67 19.15 4.73 -6.41
N THR A 68 19.88 5.83 -6.50
CA THR A 68 19.33 7.15 -6.79
C THR A 68 19.94 7.67 -8.08
N TYR A 69 19.09 8.01 -9.03
CA TYR A 69 19.48 8.50 -10.34
C TYR A 69 18.99 9.93 -10.57
N PRO A 70 19.70 10.72 -11.36
CA PRO A 70 19.26 12.06 -11.72
C PRO A 70 17.98 12.02 -12.56
N ALA A 71 17.21 13.10 -12.56
CA ALA A 71 15.99 13.21 -13.35
C ALA A 71 16.22 13.12 -14.88
N THR A 72 17.48 13.21 -15.33
CA THR A 72 17.90 13.09 -16.73
C THR A 72 18.17 11.64 -17.15
N LEU A 73 18.09 10.64 -16.24
CA LEU A 73 18.26 9.24 -16.61
C LEU A 73 17.29 8.88 -17.73
N SER A 74 17.78 8.21 -18.76
CA SER A 74 16.92 7.74 -19.85
C SER A 74 16.09 6.52 -19.47
N GLU A 75 14.95 6.33 -20.11
CA GLU A 75 14.12 5.12 -19.95
C GLU A 75 14.92 3.84 -20.26
N ALA A 76 15.75 3.86 -21.32
CA ALA A 76 16.54 2.72 -21.72
C ALA A 76 17.56 2.29 -20.65
N GLU A 77 18.25 3.24 -20.00
CA GLU A 77 19.18 2.96 -18.91
C GLU A 77 18.46 2.37 -17.69
N LEU A 78 17.28 2.92 -17.33
CA LEU A 78 16.48 2.38 -16.23
C LEU A 78 16.02 0.94 -16.51
N LEU A 79 15.52 0.67 -17.73
CA LEU A 79 15.09 -0.66 -18.14
C LEU A 79 16.25 -1.67 -18.16
N ALA A 80 17.43 -1.27 -18.62
CA ALA A 80 18.64 -2.10 -18.57
C ALA A 80 19.00 -2.46 -17.12
N ARG A 81 18.96 -1.47 -16.20
CA ARG A 81 19.24 -1.73 -14.79
C ARG A 81 18.22 -2.66 -14.14
N ILE A 82 16.95 -2.52 -14.44
CA ILE A 82 15.91 -3.44 -13.97
C ILE A 82 16.18 -4.86 -14.47
N THR A 83 16.60 -5.02 -15.74
CA THR A 83 16.96 -6.32 -16.29
C THR A 83 18.11 -6.96 -15.51
N GLU A 84 19.15 -6.21 -15.13
CA GLU A 84 20.23 -6.71 -14.29
C GLU A 84 19.73 -7.17 -12.92
N LEU A 85 18.88 -6.36 -12.27
CA LEU A 85 18.29 -6.69 -10.95
C LEU A 85 17.37 -7.92 -11.02
N ASN A 86 16.66 -8.12 -12.13
CA ASN A 86 15.87 -9.35 -12.34
C ASN A 86 16.74 -10.61 -12.31
N HIS A 87 17.99 -10.54 -12.79
CA HIS A 87 18.93 -11.67 -12.80
C HIS A 87 19.80 -11.74 -11.52
N ASP A 88 19.77 -10.74 -10.66
CA ASP A 88 20.52 -10.76 -9.41
C ASP A 88 19.82 -11.65 -8.36
N HIS A 89 20.46 -12.77 -8.02
CA HIS A 89 19.93 -13.73 -7.03
C HIS A 89 19.97 -13.21 -5.59
N SER A 90 20.70 -12.12 -5.30
CA SER A 90 20.70 -11.47 -3.99
C SER A 90 19.53 -10.52 -3.81
N ILE A 91 18.80 -10.19 -4.90
CA ILE A 91 17.64 -9.30 -4.93
C ILE A 91 16.37 -10.12 -5.17
N HIS A 92 15.49 -10.13 -4.20
CA HIS A 92 14.24 -10.86 -4.23
C HIS A 92 13.04 -9.96 -4.49
N GLY A 93 13.19 -8.64 -4.25
CA GLY A 93 12.18 -7.64 -4.55
C GLY A 93 12.78 -6.41 -5.23
N ILE A 94 12.06 -5.85 -6.19
CA ILE A 94 12.43 -4.63 -6.90
C ILE A 94 11.29 -3.62 -6.73
N LEU A 95 11.64 -2.40 -6.34
CA LEU A 95 10.70 -1.29 -6.22
C LEU A 95 11.25 -0.07 -6.96
N VAL A 96 10.50 0.43 -7.92
CA VAL A 96 10.77 1.72 -8.56
C VAL A 96 9.84 2.76 -7.98
N GLN A 97 10.39 3.75 -7.28
CA GLN A 97 9.60 4.76 -6.58
C GLN A 97 8.89 5.71 -7.56
N LEU A 98 7.57 5.71 -7.53
CA LEU A 98 6.74 6.65 -8.28
C LEU A 98 6.59 7.99 -7.53
N PRO A 99 6.36 9.12 -8.23
CA PRO A 99 6.30 9.25 -9.69
C PRO A 99 7.68 9.29 -10.35
N LEU A 100 7.75 8.86 -11.61
CA LEU A 100 8.92 9.00 -12.47
C LEU A 100 8.89 10.34 -13.25
N PRO A 101 10.05 10.81 -13.78
CA PRO A 101 10.10 11.91 -14.72
C PRO A 101 9.20 11.66 -15.94
N ALA A 102 8.62 12.72 -16.51
CA ALA A 102 7.59 12.63 -17.55
C ALA A 102 8.04 11.94 -18.87
N HIS A 103 9.34 11.85 -19.13
CA HIS A 103 9.90 11.16 -20.30
C HIS A 103 10.08 9.65 -20.11
N ILE A 104 9.83 9.13 -18.90
CA ILE A 104 9.90 7.69 -18.58
C ILE A 104 8.48 7.16 -18.40
N ASP A 105 8.12 6.15 -19.19
CA ASP A 105 6.83 5.50 -19.10
C ASP A 105 6.80 4.54 -17.89
N ALA A 106 6.05 4.93 -16.86
CA ALA A 106 5.92 4.13 -15.64
C ALA A 106 5.32 2.74 -15.89
N HIS A 107 4.47 2.56 -16.92
CA HIS A 107 3.92 1.25 -17.25
C HIS A 107 5.01 0.32 -17.79
N LYS A 108 5.82 0.78 -18.72
CA LYS A 108 6.94 0.00 -19.24
C LYS A 108 7.93 -0.39 -18.14
N VAL A 109 8.20 0.54 -17.22
CA VAL A 109 9.09 0.31 -16.09
C VAL A 109 8.53 -0.78 -15.16
N ILE A 110 7.25 -0.73 -14.81
CA ILE A 110 6.60 -1.74 -13.98
C ILE A 110 6.59 -3.11 -14.69
N GLU A 111 6.25 -3.14 -15.98
CA GLU A 111 6.22 -4.38 -16.77
C GLU A 111 7.60 -4.98 -17.03
N ALA A 112 8.68 -4.23 -16.88
CA ALA A 112 10.05 -4.73 -16.99
C ALA A 112 10.52 -5.45 -15.72
N ILE A 113 9.90 -5.25 -14.58
CA ILE A 113 10.18 -5.97 -13.34
C ILE A 113 9.64 -7.40 -13.48
N ALA A 114 10.44 -8.41 -13.14
CA ALA A 114 9.95 -9.78 -13.12
C ALA A 114 8.78 -9.92 -12.13
N PRO A 115 7.63 -10.51 -12.52
CA PRO A 115 6.43 -10.59 -11.66
C PRO A 115 6.69 -11.16 -10.28
N GLU A 116 7.63 -12.10 -10.17
CA GLU A 116 8.08 -12.74 -8.92
C GLU A 116 8.96 -11.84 -8.04
N LYS A 117 9.43 -10.70 -8.59
CA LYS A 117 10.18 -9.65 -7.87
C LYS A 117 9.42 -8.34 -7.76
N ASP A 118 8.22 -8.23 -8.34
CA ASP A 118 7.34 -7.06 -8.21
C ASP A 118 6.67 -7.04 -6.84
N VAL A 119 7.43 -6.66 -5.81
CA VAL A 119 6.96 -6.65 -4.42
C VAL A 119 6.03 -5.48 -4.08
N ASP A 120 5.88 -4.49 -4.97
CA ASP A 120 4.82 -3.47 -4.88
C ASP A 120 3.46 -4.00 -5.40
N GLY A 121 3.45 -5.09 -6.19
CA GLY A 121 2.26 -5.75 -6.71
C GLY A 121 1.55 -4.97 -7.81
N PHE A 122 2.28 -4.22 -8.64
CA PHE A 122 1.71 -3.37 -9.69
C PHE A 122 1.82 -3.97 -11.10
N HIS A 123 2.67 -4.99 -11.29
CA HIS A 123 2.81 -5.68 -12.56
C HIS A 123 1.48 -6.30 -12.99
N VAL A 124 1.20 -6.29 -14.31
CA VAL A 124 -0.08 -6.78 -14.85
C VAL A 124 -0.36 -8.24 -14.46
N ALA A 125 0.67 -9.08 -14.36
CA ALA A 125 0.52 -10.46 -13.92
C ALA A 125 0.00 -10.55 -12.46
N ASN A 126 0.56 -9.74 -11.53
CA ASN A 126 0.09 -9.68 -10.14
C ASN A 126 -1.32 -9.08 -10.04
N ALA A 127 -1.59 -8.01 -10.80
CA ALA A 127 -2.93 -7.41 -10.88
C ALA A 127 -3.96 -8.38 -11.46
N GLY A 128 -3.60 -9.14 -12.51
CA GLY A 128 -4.43 -10.18 -13.10
C GLY A 128 -4.65 -11.34 -12.13
N GLY A 129 -3.61 -11.78 -11.43
CA GLY A 129 -3.68 -12.79 -10.37
C GLY A 129 -4.67 -12.39 -9.26
N LEU A 130 -4.58 -11.14 -8.79
CA LEU A 130 -5.55 -10.60 -7.82
C LEU A 130 -6.98 -10.63 -8.37
N MET A 131 -7.19 -10.27 -9.64
CA MET A 131 -8.51 -10.26 -10.27
C MET A 131 -9.15 -11.66 -10.33
N VAL A 132 -8.36 -12.70 -10.60
CA VAL A 132 -8.85 -14.08 -10.77
C VAL A 132 -8.63 -14.98 -9.54
N GLY A 133 -8.11 -14.44 -8.45
CA GLY A 133 -7.86 -15.17 -7.21
C GLY A 133 -6.66 -16.12 -7.28
N GLN A 134 -5.69 -15.85 -8.14
CA GLN A 134 -4.44 -16.61 -8.26
C GLN A 134 -3.34 -16.06 -7.34
N PRO A 135 -2.35 -16.88 -6.95
CA PRO A 135 -1.21 -16.42 -6.18
C PRO A 135 -0.43 -15.30 -6.90
N GLY A 136 0.00 -14.31 -6.15
CA GLY A 136 0.80 -13.18 -6.63
C GLY A 136 1.20 -12.28 -5.47
N PHE A 137 1.76 -11.12 -5.75
CA PHE A 137 1.95 -10.09 -4.73
C PHE A 137 0.79 -9.11 -4.76
N TRP A 138 0.24 -8.86 -3.60
CA TRP A 138 -0.80 -7.86 -3.43
C TRP A 138 -0.19 -6.47 -3.30
N PRO A 139 -0.79 -5.43 -3.90
CA PRO A 139 -0.33 -4.06 -3.72
C PRO A 139 -0.23 -3.70 -2.24
N CYS A 140 0.93 -3.14 -1.83
CA CYS A 140 1.27 -2.96 -0.42
C CYS A 140 0.25 -2.14 0.37
N THR A 141 -0.25 -1.02 -0.18
CA THR A 141 -1.22 -0.16 0.49
C THR A 141 -2.58 -0.84 0.67
N PRO A 142 -3.21 -1.44 -0.36
CA PRO A 142 -4.40 -2.26 -0.23
C PRO A 142 -4.25 -3.41 0.76
N HIS A 143 -3.13 -4.14 0.69
CA HIS A 143 -2.83 -5.23 1.64
C HIS A 143 -2.78 -4.71 3.09
N GLY A 144 -2.16 -3.55 3.30
CA GLY A 144 -2.16 -2.88 4.59
C GLY A 144 -3.57 -2.55 5.11
N CYS A 145 -4.47 -2.07 4.23
CA CYS A 145 -5.87 -1.83 4.59
C CYS A 145 -6.58 -3.11 5.05
N MET A 146 -6.36 -4.24 4.35
CA MET A 146 -6.94 -5.53 4.73
C MET A 146 -6.40 -6.00 6.09
N LYS A 147 -5.08 -5.87 6.34
CA LYS A 147 -4.47 -6.20 7.64
C LYS A 147 -5.00 -5.33 8.79
N MET A 148 -5.35 -4.09 8.53
CA MET A 148 -5.97 -3.22 9.53
C MET A 148 -7.40 -3.67 9.87
N LEU A 149 -8.20 -4.08 8.90
CA LEU A 149 -9.53 -4.66 9.14
C LEU A 149 -9.43 -6.00 9.90
N GLU A 150 -8.47 -6.84 9.52
CA GLU A 150 -8.18 -8.10 10.22
C GLU A 150 -7.78 -7.86 11.70
N SER A 151 -6.99 -6.81 11.98
CA SER A 151 -6.50 -6.51 13.32
C SER A 151 -7.57 -6.15 14.34
N ILE A 152 -8.71 -5.66 13.86
CA ILE A 152 -9.91 -5.37 14.68
C ILE A 152 -10.94 -6.49 14.61
N HIS A 153 -10.56 -7.66 14.05
CA HIS A 153 -11.43 -8.82 13.86
C HIS A 153 -12.75 -8.49 13.15
N TYR A 154 -12.69 -7.57 12.17
CA TYR A 154 -13.88 -7.14 11.45
C TYR A 154 -14.28 -8.16 10.38
N GLU A 155 -15.43 -8.77 10.56
CA GLU A 155 -15.97 -9.74 9.58
C GLU A 155 -16.55 -9.00 8.36
N LEU A 156 -15.92 -9.21 7.19
CA LEU A 156 -16.32 -8.57 5.93
C LEU A 156 -17.45 -9.32 5.19
N LYS A 157 -17.64 -10.61 5.50
CA LYS A 157 -18.66 -11.43 4.83
C LYS A 157 -20.06 -10.82 5.00
N GLY A 158 -20.71 -10.56 3.87
CA GLY A 158 -22.07 -9.98 3.83
C GLY A 158 -22.14 -8.48 4.12
N LYS A 159 -21.00 -7.80 4.35
CA LYS A 159 -20.92 -6.35 4.57
C LYS A 159 -20.93 -5.58 3.25
N HIS A 160 -21.38 -4.33 3.31
CA HIS A 160 -21.28 -3.42 2.18
C HIS A 160 -20.05 -2.52 2.36
N ALA A 161 -19.10 -2.62 1.45
CA ALA A 161 -17.90 -1.80 1.41
C ALA A 161 -18.00 -0.75 0.29
N VAL A 162 -17.68 0.50 0.61
CA VAL A 162 -17.58 1.58 -0.37
C VAL A 162 -16.14 2.03 -0.47
N VAL A 163 -15.58 1.96 -1.67
CA VAL A 163 -14.23 2.42 -1.98
C VAL A 163 -14.33 3.74 -2.75
N ILE A 164 -13.82 4.82 -2.16
CA ILE A 164 -13.75 6.13 -2.80
C ILE A 164 -12.37 6.29 -3.42
N GLY A 165 -12.28 6.14 -4.73
CA GLY A 165 -11.05 6.12 -5.53
C GLY A 165 -10.99 4.89 -6.44
N ARG A 166 -10.35 5.04 -7.61
CA ARG A 166 -10.25 3.96 -8.60
C ARG A 166 -8.88 3.86 -9.26
N SER A 167 -7.83 4.24 -8.53
CA SER A 167 -6.45 4.08 -9.01
C SER A 167 -6.10 2.60 -9.17
N ASN A 168 -5.17 2.30 -10.09
CA ASN A 168 -4.67 0.94 -10.29
C ASN A 168 -3.84 0.45 -9.10
N ILE A 169 -3.28 1.38 -8.32
CA ILE A 169 -2.37 1.06 -7.22
C ILE A 169 -3.06 0.95 -5.85
N VAL A 170 -4.29 1.48 -5.68
CA VAL A 170 -5.03 1.42 -4.41
C VAL A 170 -6.49 1.08 -4.60
N GLY A 171 -7.29 1.94 -5.26
CA GLY A 171 -8.75 1.83 -5.25
C GLY A 171 -9.26 0.53 -5.86
N LYS A 172 -8.80 0.16 -7.06
CA LYS A 172 -9.18 -1.10 -7.70
C LYS A 172 -8.70 -2.33 -6.93
N PRO A 173 -7.41 -2.42 -6.51
CA PRO A 173 -6.95 -3.57 -5.74
C PRO A 173 -7.69 -3.76 -4.42
N VAL A 174 -7.90 -2.71 -3.63
CA VAL A 174 -8.60 -2.86 -2.35
C VAL A 174 -10.06 -3.30 -2.56
N ALA A 175 -10.71 -2.83 -3.63
CA ALA A 175 -12.06 -3.27 -3.96
C ALA A 175 -12.10 -4.77 -4.29
N LEU A 176 -11.13 -5.28 -5.06
CA LEU A 176 -11.00 -6.71 -5.35
C LEU A 176 -10.73 -7.54 -4.10
N MET A 177 -9.85 -7.07 -3.21
CA MET A 177 -9.56 -7.76 -1.95
C MET A 177 -10.78 -7.84 -1.03
N LEU A 178 -11.55 -6.75 -0.92
CA LEU A 178 -12.81 -6.74 -0.16
C LEU A 178 -13.83 -7.71 -0.76
N LEU A 179 -13.94 -7.75 -2.11
CA LEU A 179 -14.80 -8.70 -2.81
C LEU A 179 -14.40 -10.15 -2.53
N GLN A 180 -13.10 -10.47 -2.53
CA GLN A 180 -12.59 -11.81 -2.18
C GLN A 180 -12.91 -12.22 -0.75
N GLN A 181 -13.11 -11.25 0.16
CA GLN A 181 -13.57 -11.48 1.54
C GLN A 181 -15.11 -11.55 1.64
N ASN A 182 -15.82 -11.73 0.53
CA ASN A 182 -17.27 -11.82 0.43
C ASN A 182 -18.03 -10.54 0.87
N ALA A 183 -17.41 -9.38 0.74
CA ALA A 183 -18.11 -8.11 0.86
C ALA A 183 -18.84 -7.76 -0.46
N THR A 184 -19.96 -7.05 -0.37
CA THR A 184 -20.54 -6.33 -1.51
C THR A 184 -19.79 -5.03 -1.68
N VAL A 185 -19.25 -4.74 -2.87
CA VAL A 185 -18.36 -3.59 -3.07
C VAL A 185 -18.93 -2.58 -4.05
N THR A 186 -19.00 -1.33 -3.64
CA THR A 186 -19.28 -0.17 -4.51
C THR A 186 -18.02 0.67 -4.67
N VAL A 187 -17.63 0.95 -5.92
CA VAL A 187 -16.51 1.85 -6.22
C VAL A 187 -17.03 3.21 -6.67
N CYS A 188 -16.68 4.25 -5.90
CA CYS A 188 -17.03 5.64 -6.16
C CYS A 188 -15.81 6.42 -6.69
N HIS A 189 -16.08 7.42 -7.52
CA HIS A 189 -15.04 8.26 -8.14
C HIS A 189 -15.58 9.65 -8.50
N SER A 190 -14.77 10.50 -9.11
CA SER A 190 -15.14 11.89 -9.46
C SER A 190 -16.40 12.06 -10.31
N ALA A 191 -16.83 11.02 -11.05
CA ALA A 191 -18.06 11.03 -11.84
C ALA A 191 -19.26 10.39 -11.09
N THR A 192 -19.11 9.97 -9.84
CA THR A 192 -20.21 9.44 -9.03
C THR A 192 -21.17 10.57 -8.67
N ARG A 193 -22.45 10.46 -9.06
CA ARG A 193 -23.44 11.55 -8.94
C ARG A 193 -23.83 11.86 -7.50
N ASN A 194 -23.97 10.89 -6.64
CA ASN A 194 -24.41 11.08 -5.26
C ASN A 194 -23.54 10.25 -4.33
N LEU A 195 -22.33 10.75 -4.07
CA LEU A 195 -21.36 10.08 -3.20
C LEU A 195 -21.94 9.81 -1.80
N LYS A 196 -22.61 10.80 -1.21
CA LYS A 196 -23.21 10.68 0.12
C LYS A 196 -24.23 9.53 0.20
N ALA A 197 -25.09 9.37 -0.79
CA ALA A 197 -26.06 8.27 -0.79
C ALA A 197 -25.36 6.90 -0.85
N MET A 198 -24.23 6.80 -1.54
CA MET A 198 -23.45 5.56 -1.59
C MET A 198 -22.76 5.26 -0.26
N THR A 199 -22.11 6.26 0.33
CA THR A 199 -21.35 6.08 1.57
C THR A 199 -22.23 5.82 2.79
N LEU A 200 -23.45 6.36 2.81
CA LEU A 200 -24.42 6.08 3.88
C LEU A 200 -24.93 4.63 3.89
N LEU A 201 -24.73 3.87 2.82
CA LEU A 201 -25.06 2.43 2.78
C LEU A 201 -23.92 1.55 3.32
N ALA A 202 -22.75 2.12 3.56
CA ALA A 202 -21.53 1.37 3.82
C ALA A 202 -21.38 0.97 5.28
N ASP A 203 -21.01 -0.29 5.50
CA ASP A 203 -20.44 -0.80 6.75
C ASP A 203 -18.94 -0.46 6.85
N VAL A 204 -18.24 -0.45 5.68
CA VAL A 204 -16.82 -0.13 5.56
C VAL A 204 -16.60 0.90 4.46
N ILE A 205 -15.84 1.94 4.74
CA ILE A 205 -15.48 2.97 3.75
C ILE A 205 -13.95 3.04 3.65
N VAL A 206 -13.41 2.87 2.45
CA VAL A 206 -12.00 3.11 2.15
C VAL A 206 -11.88 4.35 1.29
N VAL A 207 -11.11 5.36 1.73
CA VAL A 207 -10.96 6.64 1.03
C VAL A 207 -9.55 6.77 0.50
N ALA A 208 -9.39 6.87 -0.83
CA ALA A 208 -8.09 6.86 -1.52
C ALA A 208 -8.11 7.75 -2.79
N VAL A 209 -8.31 9.05 -2.62
CA VAL A 209 -8.41 10.01 -3.73
C VAL A 209 -7.35 11.13 -3.70
N GLY A 210 -6.61 11.28 -2.60
CA GLY A 210 -5.58 12.31 -2.45
C GLY A 210 -6.16 13.73 -2.38
N LYS A 211 -7.37 13.88 -1.85
CA LYS A 211 -8.04 15.18 -1.68
C LYS A 211 -8.68 15.27 -0.31
N ARG A 212 -8.39 16.35 0.42
CA ARG A 212 -8.90 16.60 1.77
C ARG A 212 -10.43 16.70 1.82
N ASN A 213 -11.00 16.24 2.93
CA ASN A 213 -12.40 16.40 3.28
C ASN A 213 -13.39 15.88 2.22
N VAL A 214 -13.02 14.79 1.53
CA VAL A 214 -13.93 14.12 0.58
C VAL A 214 -15.00 13.33 1.29
N LEU A 215 -14.68 12.78 2.48
CA LEU A 215 -15.64 12.12 3.36
C LEU A 215 -15.85 12.98 4.63
N THR A 216 -17.08 13.38 4.88
CA THR A 216 -17.49 14.17 6.05
C THR A 216 -18.45 13.39 6.95
N ALA A 217 -18.67 13.86 8.19
CA ALA A 217 -19.48 13.17 9.20
C ALA A 217 -20.90 12.82 8.72
N ASP A 218 -21.53 13.70 7.97
CA ASP A 218 -22.89 13.52 7.43
C ASP A 218 -22.98 12.51 6.27
N MET A 219 -21.82 11.96 5.84
CA MET A 219 -21.69 10.95 4.79
C MET A 219 -21.39 9.55 5.35
N VAL A 220 -21.32 9.39 6.67
CA VAL A 220 -20.93 8.14 7.33
C VAL A 220 -22.08 7.62 8.18
N SER A 221 -22.42 6.35 8.01
CA SER A 221 -23.40 5.69 8.89
C SER A 221 -22.82 5.45 10.27
N PRO A 222 -23.62 5.62 11.35
CA PRO A 222 -23.17 5.33 12.71
C PRO A 222 -22.61 3.91 12.84
N GLY A 223 -21.41 3.80 13.40
CA GLY A 223 -20.75 2.52 13.62
C GLY A 223 -19.93 1.99 12.43
N ALA A 224 -19.94 2.64 11.28
CA ALA A 224 -19.14 2.23 10.13
C ALA A 224 -17.62 2.26 10.42
N VAL A 225 -16.87 1.41 9.71
CA VAL A 225 -15.39 1.41 9.74
C VAL A 225 -14.88 2.32 8.63
N VAL A 226 -13.96 3.24 8.95
CA VAL A 226 -13.38 4.17 7.98
C VAL A 226 -11.87 3.99 7.90
N ILE A 227 -11.38 3.62 6.71
CA ILE A 227 -9.95 3.50 6.38
C ILE A 227 -9.55 4.67 5.48
N ASP A 228 -8.78 5.60 6.02
CA ASP A 228 -8.26 6.75 5.30
C ASP A 228 -6.87 6.46 4.76
N VAL A 229 -6.76 6.32 3.44
CA VAL A 229 -5.50 6.10 2.71
C VAL A 229 -4.86 7.43 2.28
N GLY A 230 -5.63 8.52 2.36
CA GLY A 230 -5.20 9.83 1.89
C GLY A 230 -3.93 10.32 2.58
N MET A 231 -3.10 11.01 1.81
CA MET A 231 -1.89 11.65 2.33
C MET A 231 -1.76 13.05 1.76
N ASN A 232 -2.27 14.01 2.51
CA ASN A 232 -2.30 15.42 2.16
C ASN A 232 -1.52 16.25 3.18
N ARG A 233 -1.39 17.55 2.92
CA ARG A 233 -0.95 18.53 3.91
C ARG A 233 -2.06 19.55 4.13
N ASN A 234 -2.29 19.88 5.40
CA ASN A 234 -3.22 20.96 5.75
C ASN A 234 -2.57 22.33 5.57
N GLU A 235 -3.32 23.40 5.86
CA GLU A 235 -2.88 24.81 5.78
C GLU A 235 -1.66 25.13 6.68
N HIS A 236 -1.40 24.31 7.69
CA HIS A 236 -0.22 24.42 8.57
C HIS A 236 0.92 23.48 8.15
N GLY A 237 0.85 22.86 6.96
CA GLY A 237 1.86 21.92 6.45
C GLY A 237 1.88 20.55 7.15
N LYS A 238 0.98 20.29 8.11
CA LYS A 238 0.87 18.99 8.81
C LYS A 238 0.20 17.95 7.92
N LEU A 239 0.65 16.70 8.04
CA LEU A 239 0.03 15.57 7.34
C LEU A 239 -1.41 15.36 7.83
N CYS A 240 -2.30 15.11 6.87
CA CYS A 240 -3.69 14.76 7.09
C CYS A 240 -4.18 13.84 5.97
N GLY A 241 -5.33 13.21 6.17
CA GLY A 241 -5.93 12.32 5.19
C GLY A 241 -6.92 12.97 4.23
N ASP A 242 -7.72 12.12 3.60
CA ASP A 242 -8.82 12.51 2.72
C ASP A 242 -10.13 12.74 3.51
N VAL A 243 -10.21 12.25 4.74
CA VAL A 243 -11.38 12.28 5.62
C VAL A 243 -11.36 13.52 6.51
N ASP A 244 -12.52 14.13 6.76
CA ASP A 244 -12.71 15.03 7.92
C ASP A 244 -12.64 14.19 9.21
N PHE A 245 -11.41 14.00 9.69
CA PHE A 245 -11.12 13.08 10.78
C PHE A 245 -11.92 13.39 12.05
N GLU A 246 -11.94 14.66 12.47
CA GLU A 246 -12.58 15.05 13.74
C GLU A 246 -14.09 14.88 13.66
N GLY A 247 -14.72 15.23 12.55
CA GLY A 247 -16.16 15.06 12.34
C GLY A 247 -16.55 13.59 12.23
N VAL A 248 -15.85 12.84 11.38
CA VAL A 248 -16.14 11.41 11.14
C VAL A 248 -15.89 10.56 12.38
N ARG A 249 -14.89 10.90 13.19
CA ARG A 249 -14.60 10.22 14.46
C ARG A 249 -15.76 10.22 15.43
N GLN A 250 -16.68 11.20 15.36
CA GLN A 250 -17.85 11.26 16.24
C GLN A 250 -18.98 10.32 15.80
N VAL A 251 -18.92 9.78 14.57
CA VAL A 251 -20.00 8.98 13.96
C VAL A 251 -19.54 7.53 13.70
N ALA A 252 -18.34 7.33 13.18
CA ALA A 252 -17.78 6.02 12.87
C ALA A 252 -17.62 5.14 14.12
N GLY A 253 -17.62 3.82 13.94
CA GLY A 253 -17.23 2.85 14.96
C GLY A 253 -15.71 2.72 15.08
N TYR A 254 -15.03 2.70 13.94
CA TYR A 254 -13.58 2.63 13.83
C TYR A 254 -13.08 3.62 12.78
N ILE A 255 -11.87 4.17 12.98
CA ILE A 255 -11.24 5.07 12.03
C ILE A 255 -9.72 4.97 12.10
N THR A 256 -9.04 5.06 10.95
CA THR A 256 -7.58 5.17 10.91
C THR A 256 -7.12 6.62 11.04
N PRO A 257 -6.11 6.94 11.85
CA PRO A 257 -5.53 8.28 11.91
C PRO A 257 -4.60 8.54 10.71
N VAL A 258 -4.41 9.80 10.35
CA VAL A 258 -3.35 10.23 9.42
C VAL A 258 -2.60 11.40 10.05
N PRO A 259 -1.29 11.25 10.36
CA PRO A 259 -0.43 10.08 10.19
C PRO A 259 -0.71 8.96 11.21
N GLY A 260 -0.12 7.78 10.94
CA GLY A 260 -0.13 6.65 11.89
C GLY A 260 -1.15 5.54 11.58
N GLY A 261 -1.92 5.68 10.50
CA GLY A 261 -2.82 4.64 9.98
C GLY A 261 -2.18 3.81 8.86
N VAL A 262 -2.66 3.98 7.62
CA VAL A 262 -2.27 3.16 6.47
C VAL A 262 -0.80 3.33 6.04
N GLY A 263 -0.21 4.53 6.19
CA GLY A 263 1.17 4.80 5.75
C GLY A 263 2.22 3.84 6.32
N PRO A 264 2.30 3.62 7.64
CA PRO A 264 3.20 2.63 8.25
C PRO A 264 2.96 1.20 7.72
N MET A 265 1.71 0.84 7.46
CA MET A 265 1.34 -0.47 6.95
C MET A 265 1.82 -0.70 5.52
N THR A 266 1.82 0.31 4.66
CA THR A 266 2.36 0.21 3.29
C THR A 266 3.82 -0.25 3.30
N ILE A 267 4.65 0.36 4.16
CA ILE A 267 6.06 -0.03 4.30
C ILE A 267 6.17 -1.46 4.84
N THR A 268 5.35 -1.82 5.81
CA THR A 268 5.38 -3.15 6.42
C THR A 268 4.98 -4.23 5.41
N MET A 269 3.97 -3.99 4.58
CA MET A 269 3.57 -4.95 3.55
C MET A 269 4.63 -5.11 2.46
N LEU A 270 5.40 -4.06 2.15
CA LEU A 270 6.56 -4.17 1.26
C LEU A 270 7.61 -5.14 1.84
N LEU A 271 7.90 -5.07 3.14
CA LEU A 271 8.80 -6.03 3.79
C LEU A 271 8.25 -7.45 3.77
N VAL A 272 6.95 -7.62 4.02
CA VAL A 272 6.26 -8.91 3.93
C VAL A 272 6.39 -9.49 2.53
N ASN A 273 6.05 -8.72 1.50
CA ASN A 273 6.15 -9.18 0.10
C ASN A 273 7.61 -9.53 -0.28
N THR A 274 8.59 -8.73 0.18
CA THR A 274 10.02 -9.01 -0.10
C THR A 274 10.48 -10.31 0.58
N LEU A 275 10.05 -10.54 1.81
CA LEU A 275 10.35 -11.79 2.53
C LEU A 275 9.69 -12.99 1.83
N GLU A 276 8.41 -12.88 1.46
CA GLU A 276 7.70 -13.93 0.73
C GLU A 276 8.33 -14.21 -0.64
N ALA A 277 8.82 -13.17 -1.33
CA ALA A 277 9.57 -13.35 -2.58
C ALA A 277 10.84 -14.18 -2.36
N ALA A 278 11.60 -13.88 -1.31
CA ALA A 278 12.78 -14.66 -0.95
C ALA A 278 12.45 -16.11 -0.60
N GLU A 279 11.39 -16.35 0.17
CA GLU A 279 10.91 -17.69 0.51
C GLU A 279 10.50 -18.49 -0.75
N ARG A 280 9.79 -17.87 -1.71
CA ARG A 280 9.32 -18.53 -2.95
C ARG A 280 10.46 -18.82 -3.93
N LEU A 281 11.43 -17.91 -4.05
CA LEU A 281 12.57 -18.05 -4.98
C LEU A 281 13.65 -18.99 -4.43
N SER A 282 13.54 -19.42 -3.19
CA SER A 282 14.49 -20.30 -2.51
C SER A 282 14.04 -21.77 -2.47
N LEU A 283 12.81 -22.04 -2.93
CA LEU A 283 12.24 -23.39 -3.07
C LEU A 283 12.50 -23.94 -4.47
#